data_0bda4f62957db6ff7b5bb302d0ea30c3
#
_entry.id   0bda4f62957db6ff7b5bb302d0ea30c3
#
_cell.length_a   1.000
_cell.length_b   1.000
_cell.length_c   1.000
_cell.angle_alpha   90.00
_cell.angle_beta   90.00
_cell.angle_gamma   90.00
#
_symmetry.space_group_name_H-M   'P 1'
#
loop_
_entity.id
_entity.type
_entity.pdbx_description
1 polymer ?
#
loop_
_entity_poly.entity_id
_entity_poly.type
_entity_poly.pdbx_seq_one_letter_code
_entity_poly.pdbx_strand_id
1 'polypeptide(L)'
;MNRRHFVSLLGLSVLPLGCAGPGRFVPEPTHGFVARQISTPQGPHRFFVYKPRHVGTQEKLPVILYLHGGGERGEDGVAPTQVGLGQVVQAALGYFPFLVVFPQCKSGGFWGAPDMAARAMQALAVAIHDFGGDPERVYVTGNSLGGYGTYLLASRYPGQFAALAPICGGVKPPPLVSVPKGDSLFDLNGDVYAQLAERLGRTPVWIFHGESDPLVPPKISVKIAQALREHAGRREPGLTQLTIWPGVGHTAEEPTYNMPQLFDWFLQHRLKSATDVGNTALR
;
A
#
# COMPACT_ATOMS: atom_id res chain seq x y z
N MET A 1 17.17 44.14 70.04
CA MET A 1 17.33 42.99 69.12
C MET A 1 15.93 42.52 68.73
N ASN A 2 15.41 42.97 67.57
CA ASN A 2 14.05 42.77 67.15
C ASN A 2 13.97 41.66 66.07
N ARG A 3 13.26 40.60 66.42
CA ARG A 3 12.84 39.59 65.44
C ARG A 3 11.53 40.02 64.78
N ARG A 4 11.54 40.28 63.48
CA ARG A 4 10.33 40.51 62.68
C ARG A 4 9.92 39.18 62.02
N HIS A 5 8.71 38.72 62.39
CA HIS A 5 8.03 37.60 61.74
C HIS A 5 7.50 38.05 60.35
N PHE A 6 7.87 37.34 59.30
CA PHE A 6 7.26 37.52 58.01
C PHE A 6 6.17 36.43 57.83
N VAL A 7 4.95 36.89 57.74
CA VAL A 7 3.81 36.01 57.39
C VAL A 7 3.67 36.01 55.90
N SER A 8 3.89 34.85 55.27
CA SER A 8 3.65 34.64 53.84
C SER A 8 2.18 34.29 53.62
N LEU A 9 1.46 35.16 52.95
CA LEU A 9 0.13 34.87 52.39
C LEU A 9 0.31 34.02 51.13
N LEU A 10 -0.16 32.77 51.16
CA LEU A 10 -0.36 31.94 50.00
C LEU A 10 -1.61 32.42 49.24
N GLY A 11 -1.41 33.13 48.14
CA GLY A 11 -2.47 33.44 47.19
C GLY A 11 -2.81 32.23 46.33
N LEU A 12 -3.99 31.65 46.55
CA LEU A 12 -4.58 30.67 45.59
C LEU A 12 -4.98 31.46 44.33
N SER A 13 -4.20 31.31 43.27
CA SER A 13 -4.61 31.72 41.93
C SER A 13 -5.52 30.66 41.33
N VAL A 14 -6.81 30.94 41.31
CA VAL A 14 -7.81 30.19 40.54
C VAL A 14 -7.58 30.52 39.07
N LEU A 15 -7.03 29.55 38.31
CA LEU A 15 -6.97 29.64 36.84
C LEU A 15 -8.40 29.51 36.31
N PRO A 16 -8.86 30.40 35.41
CA PRO A 16 -10.17 30.25 34.81
C PRO A 16 -10.13 29.00 33.90
N LEU A 17 -11.11 28.09 34.09
CA LEU A 17 -11.43 27.05 33.11
C LEU A 17 -11.76 27.75 31.79
N GLY A 18 -10.84 27.74 30.87
CA GLY A 18 -11.10 28.18 29.50
C GLY A 18 -12.16 27.27 28.87
N CYS A 19 -13.33 27.84 28.61
CA CYS A 19 -14.32 27.23 27.73
C CYS A 19 -13.65 27.01 26.41
N ALA A 20 -13.49 25.72 26.02
CA ALA A 20 -13.12 25.34 24.68
C ALA A 20 -14.21 25.91 23.76
N GLY A 21 -13.91 26.97 23.04
CA GLY A 21 -14.77 27.50 22.00
C GLY A 21 -15.02 26.44 20.94
N PRO A 22 -16.14 26.50 20.20
CA PRO A 22 -16.43 25.56 19.15
C PRO A 22 -15.23 25.50 18.20
N GLY A 23 -14.64 24.31 18.07
CA GLY A 23 -13.47 24.08 17.23
C GLY A 23 -13.71 24.70 15.85
N ARG A 24 -12.82 25.55 15.40
CA ARG A 24 -12.87 26.11 14.05
C ARG A 24 -12.99 24.95 13.06
N PHE A 25 -14.10 24.88 12.34
CA PHE A 25 -14.27 23.97 11.22
C PHE A 25 -13.19 24.33 10.20
N VAL A 26 -12.15 23.53 10.14
CA VAL A 26 -11.15 23.59 9.06
C VAL A 26 -11.69 22.69 7.97
N PRO A 27 -12.12 23.24 6.83
CA PRO A 27 -12.59 22.39 5.74
C PRO A 27 -11.48 21.44 5.32
N GLU A 28 -11.85 20.17 5.04
CA GLU A 28 -10.87 19.21 4.52
C GLU A 28 -10.25 19.73 3.22
N PRO A 29 -8.94 19.48 3.02
CA PRO A 29 -8.29 19.88 1.78
C PRO A 29 -8.99 19.21 0.60
N THR A 30 -9.27 19.98 -0.43
CA THR A 30 -9.94 19.49 -1.66
C THR A 30 -9.05 18.56 -2.47
N HIS A 31 -7.74 18.57 -2.22
CA HIS A 31 -6.71 17.76 -2.88
C HIS A 31 -5.48 17.63 -1.98
N GLY A 32 -4.56 16.73 -2.32
CA GLY A 32 -3.33 16.49 -1.57
C GLY A 32 -3.49 15.35 -0.57
N PHE A 33 -2.63 15.32 0.43
CA PHE A 33 -2.62 14.27 1.45
C PHE A 33 -3.66 14.55 2.54
N VAL A 34 -4.58 13.62 2.72
CA VAL A 34 -5.64 13.69 3.72
C VAL A 34 -5.47 12.55 4.72
N ALA A 35 -5.39 12.88 6.01
CA ALA A 35 -5.33 11.88 7.06
C ALA A 35 -6.70 11.21 7.26
N ARG A 36 -6.67 9.89 7.45
CA ARG A 36 -7.82 9.06 7.81
C ARG A 36 -7.45 8.11 8.95
N GLN A 37 -8.44 7.50 9.52
CA GLN A 37 -8.29 6.52 10.58
C GLN A 37 -9.26 5.37 10.37
N ILE A 38 -8.77 4.16 10.62
CA ILE A 38 -9.61 2.96 10.73
C ILE A 38 -9.58 2.47 12.17
N SER A 39 -10.65 1.79 12.59
CA SER A 39 -10.72 1.12 13.88
C SER A 39 -10.55 -0.38 13.69
N THR A 40 -9.65 -0.98 14.46
CA THR A 40 -9.42 -2.42 14.47
C THR A 40 -9.52 -2.96 15.90
N PRO A 41 -9.55 -4.27 16.12
CA PRO A 41 -9.48 -4.84 17.47
C PRO A 41 -8.25 -4.42 18.27
N GLN A 42 -7.16 -4.00 17.60
CA GLN A 42 -5.93 -3.50 18.22
C GLN A 42 -5.95 -1.99 18.48
N GLY A 43 -7.04 -1.32 18.15
CA GLY A 43 -7.20 0.13 18.32
C GLY A 43 -7.26 0.90 16.99
N PRO A 44 -7.25 2.23 17.08
CA PRO A 44 -7.30 3.09 15.90
C PRO A 44 -5.95 3.12 15.19
N HIS A 45 -5.96 3.11 13.85
CA HIS A 45 -4.77 3.19 13.02
C HIS A 45 -4.91 4.31 12.00
N ARG A 46 -3.94 5.23 12.03
CA ARG A 46 -3.85 6.34 11.09
C ARG A 46 -3.27 5.87 9.77
N PHE A 47 -3.79 6.44 8.68
CA PHE A 47 -3.25 6.30 7.34
C PHE A 47 -3.48 7.57 6.54
N PHE A 48 -2.82 7.72 5.41
CA PHE A 48 -3.03 8.86 4.52
C PHE A 48 -3.60 8.41 3.19
N VAL A 49 -4.39 9.31 2.61
CA VAL A 49 -4.89 9.20 1.25
C VAL A 49 -4.42 10.43 0.49
N TYR A 50 -3.76 10.23 -0.64
CA TYR A 50 -3.55 11.31 -1.58
C TYR A 50 -4.73 11.38 -2.54
N LYS A 51 -5.33 12.56 -2.65
CA LYS A 51 -6.42 12.89 -3.57
C LYS A 51 -5.90 13.89 -4.62
N PRO A 52 -6.03 13.61 -5.93
CA PRO A 52 -5.68 14.56 -6.97
C PRO A 52 -6.53 15.84 -6.89
N ARG A 53 -6.00 16.93 -7.44
CA ARG A 53 -6.64 18.25 -7.38
C ARG A 53 -7.96 18.30 -8.12
N HIS A 54 -8.04 17.59 -9.24
CA HIS A 54 -9.21 17.65 -10.09
C HIS A 54 -9.40 16.32 -10.82
N VAL A 55 -10.59 15.83 -10.68
CA VAL A 55 -11.16 14.86 -11.61
C VAL A 55 -12.52 15.42 -11.96
N GLY A 56 -12.85 15.39 -13.23
CA GLY A 56 -14.16 15.81 -13.70
C GLY A 56 -15.26 15.24 -12.80
N THR A 57 -16.28 15.99 -12.54
CA THR A 57 -17.26 15.79 -11.46
C THR A 57 -18.04 14.45 -11.51
N GLN A 58 -17.74 13.56 -12.46
CA GLN A 58 -18.48 12.30 -12.66
C GLN A 58 -17.59 11.06 -12.82
N GLU A 59 -16.27 11.15 -12.95
CA GLU A 59 -15.42 9.98 -13.13
C GLU A 59 -14.83 9.50 -11.80
N LYS A 60 -15.00 8.20 -11.52
CA LYS A 60 -14.33 7.54 -10.41
C LYS A 60 -12.83 7.50 -10.64
N LEU A 61 -12.05 7.70 -9.58
CA LEU A 61 -10.59 7.73 -9.62
C LEU A 61 -9.97 6.33 -9.68
N PRO A 62 -8.98 6.07 -10.55
CA PRO A 62 -8.15 4.88 -10.40
C PRO A 62 -7.41 4.94 -9.06
N VAL A 63 -7.25 3.80 -8.39
CA VAL A 63 -6.75 3.71 -7.01
C VAL A 63 -5.47 2.90 -6.97
N ILE A 64 -4.44 3.41 -6.29
CA ILE A 64 -3.23 2.66 -5.95
C ILE A 64 -3.20 2.43 -4.45
N LEU A 65 -3.13 1.16 -4.03
CA LEU A 65 -2.75 0.77 -2.68
C LEU A 65 -1.23 0.64 -2.64
N TYR A 66 -0.56 1.55 -1.92
CA TYR A 66 0.89 1.55 -1.75
C TYR A 66 1.30 0.90 -0.43
N LEU A 67 2.11 -0.14 -0.50
CA LEU A 67 2.66 -0.86 0.63
C LEU A 67 4.14 -0.50 0.79
N HIS A 68 4.47 0.19 1.87
CA HIS A 68 5.83 0.65 2.15
C HIS A 68 6.79 -0.48 2.53
N GLY A 69 8.08 -0.20 2.53
CA GLY A 69 9.15 -1.09 2.94
C GLY A 69 9.23 -1.34 4.45
N GLY A 70 10.30 -1.97 4.89
CA GLY A 70 10.51 -2.30 6.31
C GLY A 70 10.88 -1.09 7.17
N GLY A 71 11.42 -0.03 6.58
CA GLY A 71 11.89 1.17 7.26
C GLY A 71 10.78 2.08 7.77
N GLU A 72 9.61 2.06 7.10
CA GLU A 72 8.49 2.96 7.38
C GLU A 72 7.45 2.34 8.32
N ARG A 73 7.75 1.18 8.92
CA ARG A 73 6.90 0.57 9.93
C ARG A 73 6.72 1.48 11.15
N GLY A 74 5.50 1.58 11.64
CA GLY A 74 5.14 2.48 12.73
C GLY A 74 3.64 2.64 12.85
N GLU A 75 3.20 3.74 13.49
CA GLU A 75 1.78 4.03 13.70
C GLU A 75 1.45 5.53 13.53
N ASP A 76 2.40 6.34 13.05
CA ASP A 76 2.18 7.77 12.80
C ASP A 76 1.35 8.05 11.55
N GLY A 77 1.29 7.07 10.61
CA GLY A 77 0.66 7.18 9.31
C GLY A 77 1.45 8.04 8.31
N VAL A 78 2.48 8.78 8.75
CA VAL A 78 3.19 9.78 7.94
C VAL A 78 4.34 9.16 7.14
N ALA A 79 5.16 8.30 7.78
CA ALA A 79 6.36 7.74 7.16
C ALA A 79 6.14 7.15 5.76
N PRO A 80 5.04 6.42 5.47
CA PRO A 80 4.79 5.90 4.13
C PRO A 80 4.63 6.97 3.04
N THR A 81 4.27 8.21 3.41
CA THR A 81 4.09 9.31 2.44
C THR A 81 5.41 9.98 2.06
N GLN A 82 6.50 9.69 2.78
CA GLN A 82 7.78 10.39 2.64
C GLN A 82 8.79 9.62 1.77
N VAL A 83 8.47 8.42 1.32
CA VAL A 83 9.38 7.53 0.57
C VAL A 83 8.71 6.94 -0.65
N GLY A 84 9.51 6.46 -1.60
CA GLY A 84 9.06 5.73 -2.78
C GLY A 84 7.95 6.47 -3.53
N LEU A 85 6.79 5.83 -3.71
CA LEU A 85 5.64 6.46 -4.40
C LEU A 85 5.17 7.73 -3.71
N GLY A 86 5.31 7.85 -2.39
CA GLY A 86 4.95 9.05 -1.66
C GLY A 86 5.72 10.28 -2.11
N GLN A 87 7.03 10.16 -2.39
CA GLN A 87 7.88 11.24 -2.92
C GLN A 87 7.44 11.65 -4.33
N VAL A 88 7.15 10.68 -5.20
CA VAL A 88 6.68 10.96 -6.56
C VAL A 88 5.35 11.71 -6.54
N VAL A 89 4.43 11.29 -5.68
CA VAL A 89 3.13 11.97 -5.49
C VAL A 89 3.32 13.38 -4.92
N GLN A 90 4.26 13.58 -3.99
CA GLN A 90 4.58 14.92 -3.47
C GLN A 90 5.16 15.84 -4.54
N ALA A 91 6.06 15.33 -5.39
CA ALA A 91 6.64 16.09 -6.49
C ALA A 91 5.58 16.50 -7.55
N ALA A 92 4.58 15.64 -7.77
CA ALA A 92 3.48 15.88 -8.70
C ALA A 92 2.18 16.32 -7.99
N LEU A 93 2.29 17.04 -6.86
CA LEU A 93 1.18 17.38 -6.00
C LEU A 93 0.04 18.08 -6.76
N GLY A 94 -1.14 17.45 -6.72
CA GLY A 94 -2.34 17.90 -7.42
C GLY A 94 -2.49 17.39 -8.85
N TYR A 95 -1.43 16.93 -9.49
CA TYR A 95 -1.42 16.48 -10.91
C TYR A 95 -1.27 14.94 -11.05
N PHE A 96 -0.86 14.22 -10.01
CA PHE A 96 -0.78 12.77 -10.06
C PHE A 96 -2.20 12.19 -10.17
N PRO A 97 -2.53 11.39 -11.21
CA PRO A 97 -3.94 11.15 -11.59
C PRO A 97 -4.64 10.04 -10.79
N PHE A 98 -3.98 9.44 -9.82
CA PHE A 98 -4.52 8.35 -9.01
C PHE A 98 -4.89 8.82 -7.61
N LEU A 99 -5.93 8.23 -7.05
CA LEU A 99 -6.12 8.16 -5.62
C LEU A 99 -5.07 7.19 -5.05
N VAL A 100 -4.26 7.61 -4.08
CA VAL A 100 -3.23 6.72 -3.50
C VAL A 100 -3.48 6.55 -2.02
N VAL A 101 -3.53 5.29 -1.59
CA VAL A 101 -3.77 4.89 -0.19
C VAL A 101 -2.46 4.46 0.42
N PHE A 102 -2.07 5.08 1.54
CA PHE A 102 -0.84 4.85 2.26
C PHE A 102 -1.14 4.29 3.66
N PRO A 103 -1.50 2.99 3.78
CA PRO A 103 -1.59 2.36 5.09
C PRO A 103 -0.19 2.23 5.71
N GLN A 104 -0.11 2.06 7.03
CA GLN A 104 1.15 1.80 7.70
C GLN A 104 1.12 0.45 8.41
N CYS A 105 2.14 -0.37 8.17
CA CYS A 105 2.40 -1.61 8.88
C CYS A 105 3.00 -1.28 10.24
N LYS A 106 2.51 -1.90 11.30
CA LYS A 106 3.01 -1.68 12.67
C LYS A 106 4.49 -2.07 12.80
N SER A 107 5.16 -1.52 13.81
CA SER A 107 6.52 -1.93 14.19
C SER A 107 6.59 -3.45 14.41
N GLY A 108 7.61 -4.10 13.84
CA GLY A 108 7.74 -5.56 13.83
C GLY A 108 6.75 -6.31 12.94
N GLY A 109 5.79 -5.62 12.33
CA GLY A 109 4.77 -6.22 11.47
C GLY A 109 5.27 -6.63 10.09
N PHE A 110 4.40 -7.35 9.38
CA PHE A 110 4.63 -7.86 8.03
C PHE A 110 3.30 -7.85 7.25
N TRP A 111 3.31 -7.33 6.03
CA TRP A 111 2.09 -7.17 5.22
C TRP A 111 1.34 -8.47 4.92
N GLY A 112 2.04 -9.62 4.98
CA GLY A 112 1.43 -10.93 4.81
C GLY A 112 0.69 -11.45 6.04
N ALA A 113 0.88 -10.84 7.23
CA ALA A 113 0.15 -11.19 8.43
C ALA A 113 -1.35 -10.85 8.29
N PRO A 114 -2.26 -11.70 8.77
CA PRO A 114 -3.70 -11.49 8.59
C PRO A 114 -4.21 -10.14 9.04
N ASP A 115 -3.72 -9.65 10.20
CA ASP A 115 -4.10 -8.37 10.78
C ASP A 115 -3.60 -7.17 9.94
N MET A 116 -2.37 -7.25 9.41
CA MET A 116 -1.82 -6.20 8.55
C MET A 116 -2.47 -6.19 7.17
N ALA A 117 -2.75 -7.35 6.61
CA ALA A 117 -3.49 -7.48 5.37
C ALA A 117 -4.92 -6.90 5.51
N ALA A 118 -5.63 -7.25 6.59
CA ALA A 118 -6.95 -6.69 6.88
C ALA A 118 -6.90 -5.16 7.06
N ARG A 119 -5.89 -4.64 7.77
CA ARG A 119 -5.68 -3.20 7.96
C ARG A 119 -5.52 -2.46 6.62
N ALA A 120 -4.69 -2.98 5.71
CA ALA A 120 -4.48 -2.40 4.39
C ALA A 120 -5.79 -2.39 3.57
N MET A 121 -6.55 -3.48 3.59
CA MET A 121 -7.82 -3.57 2.85
C MET A 121 -8.92 -2.68 3.44
N GLN A 122 -8.97 -2.51 4.78
CA GLN A 122 -9.89 -1.55 5.40
C GLN A 122 -9.56 -0.11 5.01
N ALA A 123 -8.27 0.27 5.03
CA ALA A 123 -7.83 1.58 4.57
C ALA A 123 -8.20 1.83 3.11
N LEU A 124 -8.02 0.81 2.25
CA LEU A 124 -8.43 0.86 0.85
C LEU A 124 -9.95 1.07 0.71
N ALA A 125 -10.76 0.31 1.44
CA ALA A 125 -12.23 0.41 1.38
C ALA A 125 -12.72 1.80 1.80
N VAL A 126 -12.18 2.36 2.89
CA VAL A 126 -12.48 3.73 3.34
C VAL A 126 -12.08 4.75 2.27
N ALA A 127 -10.90 4.61 1.67
CA ALA A 127 -10.45 5.54 0.65
C ALA A 127 -11.34 5.51 -0.62
N ILE A 128 -11.73 4.32 -1.09
CA ILE A 128 -12.65 4.18 -2.23
C ILE A 128 -13.99 4.84 -1.93
N HIS A 129 -14.55 4.58 -0.74
CA HIS A 129 -15.85 5.13 -0.35
C HIS A 129 -15.80 6.66 -0.19
N ASP A 130 -14.84 7.19 0.57
CA ASP A 130 -14.82 8.60 0.96
C ASP A 130 -14.36 9.53 -0.17
N PHE A 131 -13.55 9.03 -1.11
CA PHE A 131 -12.91 9.85 -2.14
C PHE A 131 -13.33 9.50 -3.57
N GLY A 132 -14.31 8.62 -3.75
CA GLY A 132 -14.83 8.27 -5.08
C GLY A 132 -13.88 7.44 -5.92
N GLY A 133 -13.16 6.50 -5.28
CA GLY A 133 -12.30 5.54 -6.00
C GLY A 133 -13.10 4.59 -6.88
N ASP A 134 -12.48 4.14 -7.97
CA ASP A 134 -13.05 3.13 -8.87
C ASP A 134 -12.68 1.72 -8.38
N PRO A 135 -13.62 0.93 -7.86
CA PRO A 135 -13.33 -0.41 -7.36
C PRO A 135 -12.90 -1.39 -8.46
N GLU A 136 -13.11 -1.08 -9.73
CA GLU A 136 -12.67 -1.90 -10.86
C GLU A 136 -11.25 -1.52 -11.34
N ARG A 137 -10.72 -0.37 -10.92
CA ARG A 137 -9.37 0.12 -11.24
C ARG A 137 -8.54 0.29 -9.98
N VAL A 138 -8.40 -0.80 -9.22
CA VAL A 138 -7.58 -0.87 -8.01
C VAL A 138 -6.29 -1.60 -8.31
N TYR A 139 -5.17 -0.96 -8.04
CA TYR A 139 -3.82 -1.50 -8.25
C TYR A 139 -3.10 -1.61 -6.91
N VAL A 140 -2.19 -2.57 -6.78
CA VAL A 140 -1.35 -2.66 -5.60
C VAL A 140 0.13 -2.72 -5.99
N THR A 141 0.94 -1.95 -5.27
CA THR A 141 2.38 -1.86 -5.46
C THR A 141 3.09 -1.64 -4.13
N GLY A 142 4.37 -1.93 -4.08
CA GLY A 142 5.20 -1.69 -2.92
C GLY A 142 6.61 -2.22 -3.10
N ASN A 143 7.55 -1.69 -2.30
CA ASN A 143 8.95 -2.04 -2.35
C ASN A 143 9.34 -2.92 -1.17
N SER A 144 10.29 -3.84 -1.36
CA SER A 144 10.87 -4.66 -0.30
C SER A 144 9.77 -5.41 0.47
N LEU A 145 9.59 -5.12 1.77
CA LEU A 145 8.47 -5.65 2.58
C LEU A 145 7.12 -5.40 1.91
N GLY A 146 6.93 -4.25 1.26
CA GLY A 146 5.74 -3.92 0.48
C GLY A 146 5.62 -4.71 -0.82
N GLY A 147 6.75 -5.06 -1.44
CA GLY A 147 6.79 -5.96 -2.60
C GLY A 147 6.33 -7.39 -2.25
N TYR A 148 6.74 -7.90 -1.08
CA TYR A 148 6.17 -9.13 -0.51
C TYR A 148 4.68 -8.96 -0.25
N GLY A 149 4.29 -7.84 0.39
CA GLY A 149 2.91 -7.50 0.67
C GLY A 149 2.03 -7.50 -0.56
N THR A 150 2.53 -6.99 -1.68
CA THR A 150 1.84 -6.94 -2.97
C THR A 150 1.41 -8.34 -3.44
N TYR A 151 2.33 -9.30 -3.43
CA TYR A 151 1.99 -10.69 -3.78
C TYR A 151 1.03 -11.32 -2.77
N LEU A 152 1.28 -11.12 -1.47
CA LEU A 152 0.54 -11.78 -0.40
C LEU A 152 -0.89 -11.24 -0.27
N LEU A 153 -1.09 -9.92 -0.41
CA LEU A 153 -2.42 -9.33 -0.42
C LEU A 153 -3.24 -9.82 -1.62
N ALA A 154 -2.66 -9.77 -2.82
CA ALA A 154 -3.36 -10.22 -4.02
C ALA A 154 -3.73 -11.71 -3.95
N SER A 155 -2.86 -12.54 -3.35
CA SER A 155 -3.12 -13.96 -3.12
C SER A 155 -4.16 -14.23 -2.04
N ARG A 156 -4.28 -13.36 -1.02
CA ARG A 156 -5.26 -13.47 0.06
C ARG A 156 -6.63 -12.94 -0.36
N TYR A 157 -6.66 -11.95 -1.25
CA TYR A 157 -7.87 -11.28 -1.74
C TYR A 157 -7.95 -11.36 -3.28
N PRO A 158 -8.15 -12.57 -3.84
CA PRO A 158 -8.20 -12.75 -5.28
C PRO A 158 -9.34 -11.93 -5.91
N GLY A 159 -9.08 -11.35 -7.08
CA GLY A 159 -10.07 -10.54 -7.80
C GLY A 159 -10.30 -9.13 -7.24
N GLN A 160 -9.50 -8.67 -6.26
CA GLN A 160 -9.60 -7.32 -5.71
C GLN A 160 -8.70 -6.30 -6.43
N PHE A 161 -7.72 -6.76 -7.18
CA PHE A 161 -6.75 -5.89 -7.84
C PHE A 161 -6.73 -6.11 -9.35
N ALA A 162 -6.81 -5.02 -10.11
CA ALA A 162 -6.77 -5.04 -11.57
C ALA A 162 -5.35 -5.30 -12.11
N ALA A 163 -4.31 -4.88 -11.39
CA ALA A 163 -2.92 -5.18 -11.71
C ALA A 163 -2.01 -5.02 -10.48
N LEU A 164 -0.83 -5.66 -10.51
CA LEU A 164 0.17 -5.68 -9.45
C LEU A 164 1.52 -5.19 -9.97
N ALA A 165 2.21 -4.34 -9.17
CA ALA A 165 3.59 -3.94 -9.45
C ALA A 165 4.49 -4.16 -8.20
N PRO A 166 4.89 -5.39 -7.89
CA PRO A 166 5.80 -5.69 -6.78
C PRO A 166 7.24 -5.30 -7.14
N ILE A 167 7.93 -4.64 -6.19
CA ILE A 167 9.32 -4.17 -6.36
C ILE A 167 10.19 -4.81 -5.30
N CYS A 168 11.30 -5.45 -5.68
CA CYS A 168 12.28 -6.10 -4.79
C CYS A 168 11.63 -7.02 -3.74
N GLY A 169 10.56 -7.71 -4.13
CA GLY A 169 9.75 -8.55 -3.25
C GLY A 169 9.99 -10.05 -3.44
N GLY A 170 9.26 -10.84 -2.66
CA GLY A 170 9.27 -12.30 -2.73
C GLY A 170 7.97 -12.89 -2.17
N VAL A 171 7.91 -14.20 -2.12
CA VAL A 171 6.72 -14.96 -1.66
C VAL A 171 6.95 -15.56 -0.27
N LYS A 172 8.14 -16.14 -0.04
CA LYS A 172 8.52 -16.65 1.28
C LYS A 172 8.83 -15.47 2.21
N PRO A 173 8.39 -15.50 3.47
CA PRO A 173 8.74 -14.45 4.42
C PRO A 173 10.25 -14.17 4.42
N PRO A 174 10.68 -12.90 4.47
CA PRO A 174 12.10 -12.59 4.61
C PRO A 174 12.67 -13.17 5.92
N PRO A 175 13.96 -13.52 5.98
CA PRO A 175 14.56 -14.16 7.17
C PRO A 175 14.37 -13.39 8.48
N LEU A 176 14.21 -12.07 8.41
CA LEU A 176 14.01 -11.19 9.57
C LEU A 176 12.53 -11.08 10.00
N VAL A 177 11.63 -11.78 9.32
CA VAL A 177 10.19 -11.76 9.63
C VAL A 177 9.79 -13.10 10.20
N SER A 178 9.38 -13.11 11.46
CA SER A 178 8.76 -14.27 12.08
C SER A 178 7.28 -14.33 11.70
N VAL A 179 6.88 -15.41 11.04
CA VAL A 179 5.47 -15.68 10.73
C VAL A 179 5.00 -16.77 11.68
N PRO A 180 3.98 -16.54 12.52
CA PRO A 180 3.42 -17.56 13.37
C PRO A 180 3.00 -18.81 12.59
N LYS A 181 3.12 -19.98 13.21
CA LYS A 181 2.70 -21.24 12.62
C LYS A 181 1.19 -21.17 12.32
N GLY A 182 0.82 -21.37 11.05
CA GLY A 182 -0.57 -21.28 10.57
C GLY A 182 -0.95 -19.95 9.93
N ASP A 183 -0.17 -18.89 10.07
CA ASP A 183 -0.43 -17.60 9.43
C ASP A 183 0.12 -17.52 7.99
N SER A 184 0.97 -18.47 7.60
CA SER A 184 1.48 -18.54 6.24
C SER A 184 0.35 -18.83 5.25
N LEU A 185 0.25 -17.99 4.24
CA LEU A 185 -0.73 -18.17 3.15
C LEU A 185 -0.35 -19.34 2.22
N PHE A 186 0.92 -19.70 2.19
CA PHE A 186 1.48 -20.73 1.32
C PHE A 186 2.01 -21.91 2.15
N ASP A 187 1.92 -23.12 1.59
CA ASP A 187 2.69 -24.24 2.10
C ASP A 187 4.18 -24.02 1.76
N LEU A 188 4.96 -23.67 2.78
CA LEU A 188 6.37 -23.36 2.63
C LEU A 188 7.25 -24.58 2.29
N ASN A 189 6.72 -25.80 2.46
CA ASN A 189 7.39 -27.05 2.07
C ASN A 189 7.13 -27.41 0.60
N GLY A 190 6.09 -26.84 0.00
CA GLY A 190 5.74 -27.02 -1.41
C GLY A 190 6.37 -25.97 -2.33
N ASP A 191 5.97 -26.01 -3.60
CA ASP A 191 6.35 -24.98 -4.57
C ASP A 191 5.50 -23.71 -4.36
N VAL A 192 6.06 -22.76 -3.61
CA VAL A 192 5.39 -21.48 -3.30
C VAL A 192 5.17 -20.61 -4.55
N TYR A 193 5.96 -20.79 -5.60
CA TYR A 193 5.82 -20.01 -6.83
C TYR A 193 4.66 -20.54 -7.67
N ALA A 194 4.48 -21.84 -7.74
CA ALA A 194 3.31 -22.46 -8.37
C ALA A 194 2.02 -22.07 -7.62
N GLN A 195 2.03 -22.13 -6.29
CA GLN A 195 0.91 -21.70 -5.46
C GLN A 195 0.57 -20.22 -5.67
N LEU A 196 1.58 -19.34 -5.79
CA LEU A 196 1.39 -17.93 -6.13
C LEU A 196 0.70 -17.78 -7.50
N ALA A 197 1.20 -18.49 -8.52
CA ALA A 197 0.67 -18.42 -9.87
C ALA A 197 -0.80 -18.86 -9.93
N GLU A 198 -1.15 -19.92 -9.23
CA GLU A 198 -2.54 -20.40 -9.08
C GLU A 198 -3.43 -19.33 -8.44
N ARG A 199 -3.01 -18.74 -7.30
CA ARG A 199 -3.81 -17.75 -6.56
C ARG A 199 -3.98 -16.44 -7.31
N LEU A 200 -2.97 -15.98 -8.03
CA LEU A 200 -3.06 -14.77 -8.84
C LEU A 200 -3.91 -14.97 -10.10
N GLY A 201 -4.09 -16.22 -10.55
CA GLY A 201 -4.89 -16.54 -11.73
C GLY A 201 -4.47 -15.68 -12.93
N ARG A 202 -5.39 -14.87 -13.47
CA ARG A 202 -5.16 -13.99 -14.63
C ARG A 202 -4.82 -12.54 -14.26
N THR A 203 -4.59 -12.23 -13.00
CA THR A 203 -4.24 -10.85 -12.58
C THR A 203 -2.91 -10.42 -13.24
N PRO A 204 -2.85 -9.32 -14.00
CA PRO A 204 -1.63 -8.79 -14.59
C PRO A 204 -0.58 -8.44 -13.52
N VAL A 205 0.69 -8.78 -13.80
CA VAL A 205 1.80 -8.51 -12.88
C VAL A 205 2.99 -7.96 -13.64
N TRP A 206 3.48 -6.78 -13.24
CA TRP A 206 4.75 -6.25 -13.72
C TRP A 206 5.75 -6.19 -12.56
N ILE A 207 6.71 -7.09 -12.58
CA ILE A 207 7.70 -7.29 -11.52
C ILE A 207 8.90 -6.40 -11.77
N PHE A 208 9.39 -5.73 -10.71
CA PHE A 208 10.58 -4.88 -10.77
C PHE A 208 11.61 -5.34 -9.76
N HIS A 209 12.91 -5.28 -10.13
CA HIS A 209 14.00 -5.60 -9.22
C HIS A 209 15.30 -4.92 -9.63
N GLY A 210 16.15 -4.60 -8.66
CA GLY A 210 17.51 -4.14 -8.93
C GLY A 210 18.45 -5.33 -9.17
N GLU A 211 19.28 -5.24 -10.23
CA GLU A 211 20.23 -6.30 -10.59
C GLU A 211 21.21 -6.62 -9.47
N SER A 212 21.66 -5.57 -8.75
CA SER A 212 22.67 -5.64 -7.71
C SER A 212 22.10 -5.63 -6.29
N ASP A 213 20.84 -6.04 -6.11
CA ASP A 213 20.17 -6.04 -4.81
C ASP A 213 20.85 -7.02 -3.83
N PRO A 214 21.48 -6.51 -2.73
CA PRO A 214 22.19 -7.34 -1.77
C PRO A 214 21.26 -7.93 -0.69
N LEU A 215 20.03 -7.41 -0.55
CA LEU A 215 19.11 -7.79 0.52
C LEU A 215 18.12 -8.85 0.07
N VAL A 216 17.52 -8.66 -1.12
CA VAL A 216 16.61 -9.61 -1.74
C VAL A 216 17.19 -10.02 -3.09
N PRO A 217 17.68 -11.25 -3.25
CA PRO A 217 18.32 -11.67 -4.48
C PRO A 217 17.38 -11.57 -5.69
N PRO A 218 17.77 -10.90 -6.80
CA PRO A 218 16.90 -10.69 -7.99
C PRO A 218 16.47 -11.98 -8.65
N LYS A 219 17.20 -13.08 -8.45
CA LYS A 219 16.79 -14.43 -8.88
C LYS A 219 15.42 -14.86 -8.35
N ILE A 220 14.95 -14.27 -7.24
CA ILE A 220 13.61 -14.53 -6.69
C ILE A 220 12.56 -14.01 -7.66
N SER A 221 12.69 -12.76 -8.13
CA SER A 221 11.79 -12.16 -9.13
C SER A 221 11.83 -12.90 -10.46
N VAL A 222 13.00 -13.38 -10.89
CA VAL A 222 13.14 -14.21 -12.10
C VAL A 222 12.35 -15.51 -11.95
N LYS A 223 12.49 -16.21 -10.82
CA LYS A 223 11.73 -17.46 -10.55
C LYS A 223 10.22 -17.21 -10.48
N ILE A 224 9.80 -16.12 -9.85
CA ILE A 224 8.38 -15.75 -9.80
C ILE A 224 7.86 -15.49 -11.22
N ALA A 225 8.57 -14.68 -12.02
CA ALA A 225 8.16 -14.38 -13.39
C ALA A 225 8.08 -15.64 -14.26
N GLN A 226 9.02 -16.57 -14.09
CA GLN A 226 9.03 -17.85 -14.78
C GLN A 226 7.79 -18.67 -14.39
N ALA A 227 7.57 -18.91 -13.10
CA ALA A 227 6.42 -19.69 -12.63
C ALA A 227 5.08 -19.09 -13.07
N LEU A 228 4.96 -17.74 -13.03
CA LEU A 228 3.77 -17.06 -13.52
C LEU A 228 3.54 -17.27 -15.02
N ARG A 229 4.59 -17.24 -15.85
CA ARG A 229 4.49 -17.44 -17.30
C ARG A 229 4.18 -18.90 -17.69
N GLU A 230 4.70 -19.84 -16.92
CA GLU A 230 4.52 -21.29 -17.16
C GLU A 230 3.14 -21.78 -16.70
N HIS A 231 2.47 -21.08 -15.77
CA HIS A 231 1.15 -21.48 -15.29
C HIS A 231 0.10 -21.44 -16.41
N ALA A 232 -0.65 -22.52 -16.57
CA ALA A 232 -1.57 -22.75 -17.70
C ALA A 232 -2.60 -21.63 -17.90
N GLY A 233 -3.11 -21.05 -16.78
CA GLY A 233 -4.09 -19.96 -16.80
C GLY A 233 -3.51 -18.59 -17.16
N ARG A 234 -2.19 -18.45 -17.35
CA ARG A 234 -1.48 -17.17 -17.54
C ARG A 234 -0.67 -17.08 -18.83
N ARG A 235 -0.88 -17.97 -19.78
CA ARG A 235 -0.11 -18.02 -21.04
C ARG A 235 -0.40 -16.87 -22.01
N GLU A 236 -1.32 -15.96 -21.66
CA GLU A 236 -1.55 -14.76 -22.48
C GLU A 236 -0.32 -13.84 -22.47
N PRO A 237 0.09 -13.35 -23.64
CA PRO A 237 1.15 -12.35 -23.74
C PRO A 237 0.82 -11.10 -22.91
N GLY A 238 1.80 -10.57 -22.16
CA GLY A 238 1.64 -9.34 -21.39
C GLY A 238 1.10 -9.49 -19.96
N LEU A 239 0.53 -10.66 -19.57
CA LEU A 239 0.07 -10.87 -18.20
C LEU A 239 1.21 -10.87 -17.17
N THR A 240 2.43 -11.19 -17.58
CA THR A 240 3.59 -11.21 -16.70
C THR A 240 4.77 -10.50 -17.34
N GLN A 241 5.14 -9.35 -16.80
CA GLN A 241 6.31 -8.58 -17.19
C GLN A 241 7.36 -8.62 -16.08
N LEU A 242 8.62 -8.47 -16.45
CA LEU A 242 9.76 -8.39 -15.52
C LEU A 242 10.74 -7.35 -16.04
N THR A 243 11.07 -6.38 -15.20
CA THR A 243 12.13 -5.41 -15.42
C THR A 243 13.19 -5.58 -14.34
N ILE A 244 14.42 -5.84 -14.77
CA ILE A 244 15.61 -5.82 -13.90
C ILE A 244 16.39 -4.56 -14.23
N TRP A 245 16.56 -3.69 -13.23
CA TRP A 245 17.28 -2.42 -13.38
C TRP A 245 18.79 -2.66 -13.29
N PRO A 246 19.57 -2.46 -14.37
CA PRO A 246 21.00 -2.70 -14.38
C PRO A 246 21.74 -1.82 -13.36
N GLY A 247 22.62 -2.41 -12.56
CA GLY A 247 23.44 -1.72 -11.57
C GLY A 247 22.68 -1.16 -10.36
N VAL A 248 21.35 -1.27 -10.31
CA VAL A 248 20.53 -0.80 -9.19
C VAL A 248 20.52 -1.82 -8.07
N GLY A 249 20.64 -1.35 -6.83
CA GLY A 249 20.56 -2.16 -5.61
C GLY A 249 19.12 -2.38 -5.13
N HIS A 250 18.92 -2.31 -3.81
CA HIS A 250 17.61 -2.54 -3.17
C HIS A 250 16.61 -1.36 -3.33
N THR A 251 17.05 -0.24 -3.91
CA THR A 251 16.24 0.98 -4.13
C THR A 251 15.61 1.03 -5.53
N ALA A 252 15.21 -0.12 -6.08
CA ALA A 252 14.62 -0.20 -7.42
C ALA A 252 13.25 0.51 -7.53
N GLU A 253 12.64 0.92 -6.41
CA GLU A 253 11.44 1.76 -6.40
C GLU A 253 11.69 3.15 -7.00
N GLU A 254 12.90 3.70 -6.87
CA GLU A 254 13.23 5.02 -7.39
C GLU A 254 13.10 5.08 -8.92
N PRO A 255 13.82 4.27 -9.74
CA PRO A 255 13.61 4.27 -11.18
C PRO A 255 12.22 3.76 -11.57
N THR A 256 11.60 2.86 -10.79
CA THR A 256 10.29 2.28 -11.12
C THR A 256 9.16 3.31 -11.00
N TYR A 257 9.09 4.06 -9.89
CA TYR A 257 8.01 5.05 -9.72
C TYR A 257 8.25 6.35 -10.50
N ASN A 258 9.46 6.59 -10.99
CA ASN A 258 9.77 7.70 -11.88
C ASN A 258 9.54 7.38 -13.37
N MET A 259 9.15 6.14 -13.74
CA MET A 259 8.80 5.80 -15.11
C MET A 259 7.29 5.96 -15.37
N PRO A 260 6.86 6.89 -16.25
CA PRO A 260 5.43 7.08 -16.56
C PRO A 260 4.74 5.82 -17.08
N GLN A 261 5.47 4.96 -17.77
CA GLN A 261 4.97 3.73 -18.38
C GLN A 261 4.33 2.77 -17.35
N LEU A 262 4.76 2.80 -16.07
CA LEU A 262 4.12 2.01 -15.02
C LEU A 262 2.66 2.45 -14.82
N PHE A 263 2.43 3.75 -14.76
CA PHE A 263 1.09 4.31 -14.51
C PHE A 263 0.19 4.17 -15.73
N ASP A 264 0.74 4.36 -16.93
CA ASP A 264 0.04 4.08 -18.19
C ASP A 264 -0.36 2.60 -18.30
N TRP A 265 0.54 1.70 -17.88
CA TRP A 265 0.25 0.27 -17.84
C TRP A 265 -0.83 -0.07 -16.83
N PHE A 266 -0.85 0.51 -15.63
CA PHE A 266 -1.94 0.32 -14.69
C PHE A 266 -3.29 0.70 -15.32
N LEU A 267 -3.37 1.83 -16.01
CA LEU A 267 -4.61 2.31 -16.62
C LEU A 267 -5.15 1.42 -17.75
N GLN A 268 -4.33 0.54 -18.32
CA GLN A 268 -4.75 -0.45 -19.31
C GLN A 268 -5.52 -1.63 -18.69
N HIS A 269 -5.49 -1.77 -17.36
CA HIS A 269 -6.07 -2.91 -16.66
C HIS A 269 -7.27 -2.50 -15.82
N ARG A 270 -8.31 -3.34 -15.91
CA ARG A 270 -9.56 -3.19 -15.18
C ARG A 270 -10.08 -4.55 -14.76
N LEU A 271 -10.67 -4.66 -13.58
CA LEU A 271 -11.43 -5.84 -13.21
C LEU A 271 -12.67 -5.95 -14.10
N LYS A 272 -12.98 -7.16 -14.55
CA LYS A 272 -14.23 -7.39 -15.28
C LYS A 272 -15.40 -7.24 -14.33
N SER A 273 -16.39 -6.44 -14.70
CA SER A 273 -17.63 -6.32 -13.95
C SER A 273 -18.38 -7.65 -13.98
N ALA A 274 -19.20 -7.93 -12.96
CA ALA A 274 -20.07 -9.10 -12.95
C ALA A 274 -21.02 -9.14 -14.16
N THR A 275 -21.32 -7.97 -14.76
CA THR A 275 -22.13 -7.84 -15.99
C THR A 275 -21.37 -8.28 -17.25
N ASP A 276 -20.03 -8.20 -17.27
CA ASP A 276 -19.24 -8.62 -18.43
C ASP A 276 -19.08 -10.14 -18.54
N VAL A 277 -19.20 -10.86 -17.42
CA VAL A 277 -19.09 -12.33 -17.38
C VAL A 277 -20.33 -12.99 -18.00
N GLY A 278 -21.49 -12.35 -17.96
CA GLY A 278 -22.75 -12.85 -18.52
C GLY A 278 -22.79 -12.85 -20.06
N ASN A 279 -22.04 -11.96 -20.71
CA ASN A 279 -22.09 -11.78 -22.17
C ASN A 279 -21.13 -12.69 -22.97
N THR A 280 -20.19 -13.34 -22.29
CA THR A 280 -19.19 -14.24 -22.94
C THR A 280 -19.68 -15.69 -23.00
N ALA A 281 -20.74 -16.05 -22.26
CA ALA A 281 -21.32 -17.40 -22.24
C ALA A 281 -22.42 -17.63 -23.30
N LEU A 282 -22.73 -16.60 -24.12
CA LEU A 282 -23.77 -16.65 -25.16
C LEU A 282 -23.22 -16.41 -26.58
N ARG A 283 -21.93 -16.63 -26.80
CA ARG A 283 -21.35 -16.63 -28.17
C ARG A 283 -20.63 -17.92 -28.47
#